data_b22d430ac4594eb2e8d857025c131ef0
#
_entry.id   b22d430ac4594eb2e8d857025c131ef0
#
_cell.length_a   1.000
_cell.length_b   1.000
_cell.length_c   1.000
_cell.angle_alpha   90.00
_cell.angle_beta   90.00
_cell.angle_gamma   90.00
#
_symmetry.space_group_name_H-M   'P 1'
#
loop_
_entity.id
_entity.type
_entity.pdbx_description
1 polymer ?
#
loop_
_entity_poly.entity_id
_entity_poly.type
_entity_poly.pdbx_seq_one_letter_code
_entity_poly.pdbx_strand_id
1 'polypeptide(L)'
;MYTIKETLAELENEKTEIENKIELVKSFDKLTTADFTEEVYHDFCETTLRGTDILGEKLASVFPFLVLQKGRSNYNEYAFDFKDLKDNKYFNIRVTIPCCSISAVEIEIHKKKSFFTFADDIEIIEKKIEELEKVLTYSFFQRVEWCGKGFHKWFRPIHYLFKHNKKELNNKILMAIEEEKEHLKNAKARKLKNEIVSREFQRLTDKIVTEYVPQLLEWTKVVTVNAAYDRQRYTK
;
A
#
# COMPACT_ATOMS: atom_id res chain seq x y z
N MET A 1 14.69 -15.94 -56.92
CA MET A 1 15.70 -16.91 -56.40
C MET A 1 16.89 -16.07 -55.96
N TYR A 2 17.12 -15.94 -54.64
CA TYR A 2 18.25 -15.15 -54.13
C TYR A 2 19.58 -15.83 -54.53
N THR A 3 20.53 -15.06 -54.98
CA THR A 3 21.88 -15.54 -55.25
C THR A 3 22.71 -15.56 -53.96
N ILE A 4 23.72 -16.40 -53.89
CA ILE A 4 24.66 -16.45 -52.75
C ILE A 4 25.23 -15.06 -52.45
N LYS A 5 25.47 -14.25 -53.47
CA LYS A 5 26.01 -12.89 -53.35
C LYS A 5 25.02 -11.92 -52.68
N GLU A 6 23.73 -12.03 -53.04
CA GLU A 6 22.67 -11.22 -52.42
C GLU A 6 22.48 -11.60 -50.96
N THR A 7 22.46 -12.89 -50.63
CA THR A 7 22.35 -13.38 -49.26
C THR A 7 23.54 -12.94 -48.39
N LEU A 8 24.77 -12.97 -48.94
CA LEU A 8 25.95 -12.48 -48.22
C LEU A 8 25.87 -10.98 -47.95
N ALA A 9 25.43 -10.18 -48.93
CA ALA A 9 25.26 -8.74 -48.74
C ALA A 9 24.20 -8.40 -47.67
N GLU A 10 23.08 -9.15 -47.62
CA GLU A 10 22.07 -9.02 -46.58
C GLU A 10 22.64 -9.32 -45.18
N LEU A 11 23.38 -10.43 -45.03
CA LEU A 11 24.01 -10.81 -43.76
C LEU A 11 25.10 -9.81 -43.33
N GLU A 12 25.86 -9.23 -44.23
CA GLU A 12 26.83 -8.18 -43.94
C GLU A 12 26.14 -6.90 -43.43
N ASN A 13 24.99 -6.54 -44.02
CA ASN A 13 24.18 -5.40 -43.58
C ASN A 13 23.60 -5.66 -42.19
N GLU A 14 23.01 -6.84 -41.94
CA GLU A 14 22.50 -7.23 -40.62
C GLU A 14 23.60 -7.20 -39.55
N LYS A 15 24.80 -7.70 -39.88
CA LYS A 15 25.96 -7.66 -38.99
C LYS A 15 26.30 -6.20 -38.62
N THR A 16 26.37 -5.32 -39.62
CA THR A 16 26.69 -3.90 -39.39
C THR A 16 25.63 -3.22 -38.52
N GLU A 17 24.34 -3.52 -38.71
CA GLU A 17 23.28 -3.00 -37.87
C GLU A 17 23.41 -3.49 -36.40
N ILE A 18 23.76 -4.76 -36.21
CA ILE A 18 23.99 -5.33 -34.88
C ILE A 18 25.20 -4.67 -34.20
N GLU A 19 26.31 -4.48 -34.94
CA GLU A 19 27.51 -3.79 -34.41
C GLU A 19 27.19 -2.35 -34.00
N ASN A 20 26.43 -1.60 -34.80
CA ASN A 20 25.98 -0.25 -34.47
C ASN A 20 25.10 -0.23 -33.21
N LYS A 21 24.17 -1.19 -33.07
CA LYS A 21 23.34 -1.32 -31.84
C LYS A 21 24.18 -1.62 -30.59
N ILE A 22 25.19 -2.48 -30.73
CA ILE A 22 26.12 -2.79 -29.62
C ILE A 22 26.91 -1.55 -29.20
N GLU A 23 27.42 -0.76 -30.15
CA GLU A 23 28.13 0.48 -29.87
C GLU A 23 27.23 1.50 -29.15
N LEU A 24 25.99 1.62 -29.63
CA LEU A 24 25.00 2.51 -29.00
C LEU A 24 24.69 2.10 -27.54
N VAL A 25 24.45 0.81 -27.30
CA VAL A 25 24.24 0.29 -25.92
C VAL A 25 25.46 0.55 -25.04
N LYS A 26 26.69 0.38 -25.55
CA LYS A 26 27.91 0.70 -24.81
C LYS A 26 28.03 2.20 -24.49
N SER A 27 27.55 3.08 -25.38
CA SER A 27 27.53 4.53 -25.13
C SER A 27 26.57 4.88 -24.01
N PHE A 28 25.38 4.28 -23.97
CA PHE A 28 24.42 4.47 -22.89
C PHE A 28 24.91 3.98 -21.51
N ASP A 29 25.69 2.89 -21.48
CA ASP A 29 26.26 2.39 -20.23
C ASP A 29 27.17 3.42 -19.55
N LYS A 30 27.84 4.26 -20.33
CA LYS A 30 28.72 5.31 -19.83
C LYS A 30 28.03 6.59 -19.39
N LEU A 31 26.74 6.78 -19.71
CA LEU A 31 26.01 8.00 -19.36
C LEU A 31 25.88 8.14 -17.83
N THR A 32 26.17 9.34 -17.37
CA THR A 32 25.94 9.76 -15.99
C THR A 32 24.53 10.31 -15.81
N THR A 33 24.17 10.62 -14.56
CA THR A 33 22.90 11.25 -14.22
C THR A 33 22.67 12.55 -14.99
N ALA A 34 23.71 13.35 -15.20
CA ALA A 34 23.64 14.65 -15.89
C ALA A 34 23.37 14.52 -17.40
N ASP A 35 23.80 13.41 -18.01
CA ASP A 35 23.71 13.16 -19.44
C ASP A 35 22.43 12.43 -19.83
N PHE A 36 21.69 11.87 -18.85
CA PHE A 36 20.51 11.01 -19.10
C PHE A 36 19.24 11.85 -19.20
N THR A 37 18.99 12.40 -20.37
CA THR A 37 17.81 13.22 -20.69
C THR A 37 16.61 12.36 -21.13
N GLU A 38 15.43 12.97 -21.30
CA GLU A 38 14.24 12.27 -21.84
C GLU A 38 14.50 11.75 -23.25
N GLU A 39 15.23 12.50 -24.09
CA GLU A 39 15.59 12.09 -25.45
C GLU A 39 16.49 10.85 -25.43
N VAL A 40 17.55 10.89 -24.63
CA VAL A 40 18.47 9.77 -24.44
C VAL A 40 17.74 8.53 -23.91
N TYR A 41 16.79 8.71 -22.99
CA TYR A 41 15.95 7.62 -22.51
C TYR A 41 15.10 7.01 -23.63
N HIS A 42 14.50 7.83 -24.47
CA HIS A 42 13.69 7.38 -25.60
C HIS A 42 14.53 6.58 -26.60
N ASP A 43 15.69 7.10 -27.00
CA ASP A 43 16.61 6.41 -27.90
C ASP A 43 17.08 5.07 -27.32
N PHE A 44 17.38 5.03 -26.02
CA PHE A 44 17.75 3.79 -25.33
C PHE A 44 16.60 2.79 -25.30
N CYS A 45 15.37 3.25 -25.06
CA CYS A 45 14.17 2.42 -25.05
C CYS A 45 13.87 1.79 -26.41
N GLU A 46 14.09 2.52 -27.50
CA GLU A 46 13.93 1.99 -28.87
C GLU A 46 15.01 0.97 -29.24
N THR A 47 16.21 1.16 -28.73
CA THR A 47 17.38 0.33 -29.07
C THR A 47 17.42 -0.97 -28.29
N THR A 48 16.96 -0.96 -27.02
CA THR A 48 16.95 -2.15 -26.17
C THR A 48 15.73 -3.02 -26.45
N LEU A 49 15.94 -4.34 -26.48
CA LEU A 49 14.85 -5.30 -26.60
C LEU A 49 13.84 -5.13 -25.48
N ARG A 50 12.58 -4.96 -25.80
CA ARG A 50 11.49 -4.89 -24.82
C ARG A 50 11.51 -6.12 -23.90
N GLY A 51 11.45 -5.90 -22.60
CA GLY A 51 11.40 -6.97 -21.59
C GLY A 51 12.75 -7.39 -21.01
N THR A 52 13.84 -6.70 -21.33
CA THR A 52 15.12 -6.91 -20.66
C THR A 52 15.21 -6.03 -19.42
N ASP A 53 15.76 -6.56 -18.32
CA ASP A 53 16.02 -5.81 -17.08
C ASP A 53 17.10 -4.72 -17.25
N ILE A 54 17.76 -4.66 -18.39
CA ILE A 54 18.87 -3.76 -18.70
C ILE A 54 18.47 -2.28 -18.54
N LEU A 55 17.33 -1.88 -19.11
CA LEU A 55 16.87 -0.50 -18.97
C LEU A 55 16.49 -0.18 -17.52
N GLY A 56 15.85 -1.12 -16.82
CA GLY A 56 15.52 -0.97 -15.39
C GLY A 56 16.79 -0.84 -14.52
N GLU A 57 17.83 -1.60 -14.80
CA GLU A 57 19.12 -1.50 -14.11
C GLU A 57 19.80 -0.16 -14.42
N LYS A 58 19.73 0.32 -15.67
CA LYS A 58 20.24 1.64 -16.04
C LYS A 58 19.49 2.76 -15.33
N LEU A 59 18.16 2.71 -15.27
CA LEU A 59 17.34 3.66 -14.52
C LEU A 59 17.71 3.66 -13.02
N ALA A 60 17.91 2.49 -12.41
CA ALA A 60 18.37 2.39 -11.01
C ALA A 60 19.77 2.98 -10.82
N SER A 61 20.64 2.96 -11.82
CA SER A 61 21.96 3.58 -11.75
C SER A 61 21.90 5.10 -11.89
N VAL A 62 20.99 5.59 -12.71
CA VAL A 62 20.75 7.02 -12.95
C VAL A 62 20.02 7.67 -11.78
N PHE A 63 19.05 6.96 -11.18
CA PHE A 63 18.32 7.41 -9.99
C PHE A 63 18.82 6.67 -8.74
N PRO A 64 19.89 7.14 -8.08
CA PRO A 64 20.57 6.37 -7.01
C PRO A 64 19.71 6.15 -5.76
N PHE A 65 18.58 6.86 -5.65
CA PHE A 65 17.58 6.69 -4.59
C PHE A 65 16.53 5.63 -4.92
N LEU A 66 16.53 5.05 -6.16
CA LEU A 66 15.63 3.98 -6.56
C LEU A 66 16.33 2.61 -6.56
N VAL A 67 15.55 1.56 -6.31
CA VAL A 67 15.97 0.16 -6.40
C VAL A 67 14.97 -0.58 -7.25
N LEU A 68 15.41 -1.21 -8.33
CA LEU A 68 14.58 -2.01 -9.23
C LEU A 68 13.93 -3.18 -8.49
N GLN A 69 12.61 -3.31 -8.61
CA GLN A 69 11.85 -4.46 -8.11
C GLN A 69 11.92 -5.61 -9.11
N LYS A 70 12.84 -6.56 -8.92
CA LYS A 70 12.98 -7.73 -9.80
C LYS A 70 11.65 -8.52 -9.87
N GLY A 71 11.26 -8.88 -11.10
CA GLY A 71 10.07 -9.68 -11.39
C GLY A 71 8.73 -8.95 -11.30
N ARG A 72 8.73 -7.62 -11.18
CA ARG A 72 7.52 -6.78 -11.17
C ARG A 72 7.44 -5.77 -12.32
N SER A 73 8.43 -5.76 -13.20
CA SER A 73 8.35 -4.99 -14.44
C SER A 73 7.38 -5.68 -15.40
N ASN A 74 6.41 -4.91 -15.89
CA ASN A 74 5.55 -5.32 -16.99
C ASN A 74 6.18 -4.87 -18.31
N TYR A 75 5.69 -5.37 -19.45
CA TYR A 75 6.17 -4.98 -20.79
C TYR A 75 6.11 -3.46 -21.06
N ASN A 76 5.32 -2.72 -20.28
CA ASN A 76 5.06 -1.30 -20.49
C ASN A 76 5.57 -0.40 -19.36
N GLU A 77 6.09 -0.96 -18.24
CA GLU A 77 6.52 -0.19 -17.09
C GLU A 77 7.60 -0.89 -16.25
N TYR A 78 8.45 -0.10 -15.62
CA TYR A 78 9.40 -0.56 -14.61
C TYR A 78 8.93 -0.15 -13.22
N ALA A 79 9.04 -1.07 -12.26
CA ALA A 79 8.68 -0.83 -10.87
C ALA A 79 9.94 -0.72 -10.00
N PHE A 80 9.99 0.31 -9.18
CA PHE A 80 11.07 0.56 -8.23
C PHE A 80 10.53 0.75 -6.82
N ASP A 81 11.40 0.52 -5.84
CA ASP A 81 11.25 0.96 -4.45
C ASP A 81 12.15 2.17 -4.20
N PHE A 82 11.79 3.05 -3.27
CA PHE A 82 12.78 3.99 -2.72
C PHE A 82 13.73 3.24 -1.80
N LYS A 83 15.04 3.44 -1.98
CA LYS A 83 16.09 2.69 -1.29
C LYS A 83 15.97 2.69 0.23
N ASP A 84 15.61 3.84 0.80
CA ASP A 84 15.46 4.04 2.24
C ASP A 84 14.06 3.76 2.79
N LEU A 85 13.05 3.59 1.91
CA LEU A 85 11.66 3.34 2.29
C LEU A 85 11.16 1.93 1.97
N LYS A 86 11.93 1.10 1.24
CA LYS A 86 11.52 -0.24 0.78
C LYS A 86 11.10 -1.19 1.91
N ASP A 87 11.74 -1.06 3.08
CA ASP A 87 11.51 -1.92 4.24
C ASP A 87 10.47 -1.34 5.21
N ASN A 88 9.65 -0.39 4.76
CA ASN A 88 8.63 0.19 5.63
C ASN A 88 7.70 -0.87 6.20
N LYS A 89 7.44 -0.77 7.51
CA LYS A 89 6.65 -1.75 8.27
C LYS A 89 5.17 -1.77 7.86
N TYR A 90 4.61 -0.61 7.55
CA TYR A 90 3.16 -0.42 7.42
C TYR A 90 2.69 -0.31 5.98
N PHE A 91 3.58 0.16 5.07
CA PHE A 91 3.23 0.48 3.69
C PHE A 91 4.17 -0.19 2.70
N ASN A 92 3.62 -0.53 1.53
CA ASN A 92 4.38 -0.79 0.32
C ASN A 92 4.38 0.51 -0.48
N ILE A 93 5.56 0.95 -0.90
CA ILE A 93 5.73 2.15 -1.70
C ILE A 93 6.34 1.70 -3.01
N ARG A 94 5.69 2.07 -4.11
CA ARG A 94 6.11 1.68 -5.45
C ARG A 94 6.27 2.92 -6.31
N VAL A 95 7.36 2.98 -7.04
CA VAL A 95 7.58 3.98 -8.09
C VAL A 95 7.49 3.28 -9.44
N THR A 96 6.64 3.77 -10.32
CA THR A 96 6.44 3.21 -11.66
C THR A 96 6.93 4.22 -12.70
N ILE A 97 7.81 3.76 -13.58
CA ILE A 97 8.34 4.52 -14.73
C ILE A 97 7.92 3.78 -16.00
N PRO A 98 7.20 4.44 -16.94
CA PRO A 98 6.81 3.82 -18.20
C PRO A 98 8.03 3.43 -19.04
N CYS A 99 7.97 2.29 -19.74
CA CYS A 99 9.07 1.81 -20.59
C CYS A 99 9.38 2.67 -21.80
N CYS A 100 8.47 3.55 -22.20
CA CYS A 100 8.61 4.35 -23.43
C CYS A 100 8.86 5.84 -23.14
N SER A 101 8.82 6.27 -21.89
CA SER A 101 9.02 7.67 -21.53
C SER A 101 9.27 7.84 -20.05
N ILE A 102 10.19 8.72 -19.68
CA ILE A 102 10.34 9.20 -18.31
C ILE A 102 9.54 10.50 -18.04
N SER A 103 8.74 10.94 -19.00
CA SER A 103 7.96 12.18 -18.89
C SER A 103 6.91 12.16 -17.78
N ALA A 104 6.50 10.96 -17.35
CA ALA A 104 5.55 10.77 -16.27
C ALA A 104 6.00 9.64 -15.34
N VAL A 105 6.05 9.93 -14.03
CA VAL A 105 6.36 8.96 -12.99
C VAL A 105 5.18 8.85 -12.04
N GLU A 106 4.81 7.64 -11.66
CA GLU A 106 3.75 7.40 -10.68
C GLU A 106 4.33 6.78 -9.41
N ILE A 107 3.94 7.34 -8.28
CA ILE A 107 4.31 6.85 -6.93
C ILE A 107 3.04 6.38 -6.25
N GLU A 108 3.01 5.13 -5.83
CA GLU A 108 1.90 4.51 -5.13
C GLU A 108 2.28 4.18 -3.70
N ILE A 109 1.41 4.53 -2.74
CA ILE A 109 1.56 4.19 -1.33
C ILE A 109 0.40 3.30 -0.92
N HIS A 110 0.66 2.01 -0.71
CA HIS A 110 -0.34 1.02 -0.35
C HIS A 110 -0.14 0.50 1.08
N LYS A 111 -1.21 0.49 1.87
CA LYS A 111 -1.21 -0.12 3.20
C LYS A 111 -1.02 -1.63 3.08
N LYS A 112 -0.08 -2.19 3.86
CA LYS A 112 0.09 -3.65 3.92
C LYS A 112 -1.15 -4.32 4.51
N LYS A 113 -1.60 -5.45 3.95
CA LYS A 113 -2.83 -6.17 4.34
C LYS A 113 -2.92 -6.47 5.84
N SER A 114 -1.80 -6.78 6.50
CA SER A 114 -1.73 -7.05 7.93
C SER A 114 -2.12 -5.87 8.83
N PHE A 115 -2.29 -4.68 8.27
CA PHE A 115 -2.62 -3.46 9.01
C PHE A 115 -4.01 -2.90 8.69
N PHE A 116 -4.87 -3.67 8.05
CA PHE A 116 -6.28 -3.33 7.95
C PHE A 116 -6.93 -3.52 9.32
N THR A 117 -7.43 -2.43 9.88
CA THR A 117 -8.14 -2.42 11.16
C THR A 117 -9.44 -1.64 10.96
N PHE A 118 -10.55 -2.25 11.40
CA PHE A 118 -11.83 -1.54 11.43
C PHE A 118 -11.85 -0.56 12.61
N ALA A 119 -12.51 0.57 12.42
CA ALA A 119 -12.79 1.49 13.51
C ALA A 119 -13.88 0.86 14.38
N ASP A 120 -13.59 0.72 15.68
CA ASP A 120 -14.59 0.34 16.67
C ASP A 120 -15.14 1.61 17.32
N ASP A 121 -16.42 1.61 17.57
CA ASP A 121 -17.03 2.70 18.32
C ASP A 121 -16.83 2.46 19.82
N ILE A 122 -15.74 3.00 20.34
CA ILE A 122 -15.36 2.88 21.76
C ILE A 122 -16.46 3.43 22.67
N GLU A 123 -17.12 4.52 22.28
CA GLU A 123 -18.17 5.16 23.06
C GLU A 123 -19.41 4.25 23.20
N ILE A 124 -19.76 3.51 22.16
CA ILE A 124 -20.85 2.53 22.22
C ILE A 124 -20.51 1.42 23.20
N ILE A 125 -19.27 0.90 23.15
CA ILE A 125 -18.84 -0.17 24.07
C ILE A 125 -18.81 0.34 25.52
N GLU A 126 -18.30 1.54 25.76
CA GLU A 126 -18.29 2.16 27.10
C GLU A 126 -19.69 2.35 27.65
N LYS A 127 -20.63 2.89 26.86
CA LYS A 127 -22.05 3.01 27.26
C LYS A 127 -22.68 1.66 27.56
N LYS A 128 -22.37 0.62 26.80
CA LYS A 128 -22.89 -0.72 27.02
C LYS A 128 -22.38 -1.30 28.34
N ILE A 129 -21.12 -1.07 28.70
CA ILE A 129 -20.54 -1.48 29.99
C ILE A 129 -21.28 -0.74 31.15
N GLU A 130 -21.47 0.58 31.05
CA GLU A 130 -22.18 1.38 32.04
C GLU A 130 -23.62 0.86 32.24
N GLU A 131 -24.34 0.55 31.15
CA GLU A 131 -25.68 -0.03 31.23
C GLU A 131 -25.66 -1.39 31.92
N LEU A 132 -24.72 -2.27 31.63
CA LEU A 132 -24.58 -3.57 32.28
C LEU A 132 -24.24 -3.43 33.77
N GLU A 133 -23.33 -2.54 34.13
CA GLU A 133 -22.99 -2.23 35.54
C GLU A 133 -24.20 -1.68 36.29
N LYS A 134 -25.01 -0.81 35.67
CA LYS A 134 -26.26 -0.33 36.22
C LYS A 134 -27.27 -1.44 36.51
N VAL A 135 -27.35 -2.44 35.65
CA VAL A 135 -28.23 -3.60 35.82
C VAL A 135 -27.87 -4.40 37.10
N LEU A 136 -26.61 -4.43 37.51
CA LEU A 136 -26.19 -5.07 38.75
C LEU A 136 -26.79 -4.38 40.02
N THR A 137 -27.17 -3.13 39.91
CA THR A 137 -27.83 -2.40 41.01
C THR A 137 -29.33 -2.65 41.11
N TYR A 138 -29.93 -3.24 40.07
CA TYR A 138 -31.36 -3.51 40.00
C TYR A 138 -31.79 -4.60 40.97
N SER A 139 -33.06 -4.52 41.39
CA SER A 139 -33.69 -5.62 42.12
C SER A 139 -33.77 -6.88 41.27
N PHE A 140 -33.98 -8.03 41.89
CA PHE A 140 -34.08 -9.30 41.17
C PHE A 140 -35.13 -9.25 40.02
N PHE A 141 -36.31 -8.70 40.30
CA PHE A 141 -37.38 -8.58 39.30
C PHE A 141 -37.02 -7.63 38.14
N GLN A 142 -36.39 -6.52 38.44
CA GLN A 142 -35.91 -5.59 37.40
C GLN A 142 -34.84 -6.22 36.48
N ARG A 143 -33.92 -7.04 37.06
CA ARG A 143 -32.91 -7.77 36.25
C ARG A 143 -33.56 -8.81 35.38
N VAL A 144 -34.56 -9.53 35.86
CA VAL A 144 -35.34 -10.49 35.08
C VAL A 144 -36.05 -9.79 33.94
N GLU A 145 -36.65 -8.63 34.20
CA GLU A 145 -37.28 -7.82 33.15
C GLU A 145 -36.27 -7.34 32.11
N TRP A 146 -35.10 -6.86 32.56
CA TRP A 146 -34.03 -6.44 31.63
C TRP A 146 -33.54 -7.58 30.73
N CYS A 147 -33.28 -8.75 31.29
CA CYS A 147 -32.86 -9.94 30.52
C CYS A 147 -33.96 -10.41 29.55
N GLY A 148 -35.23 -10.13 29.85
CA GLY A 148 -36.37 -10.49 29.00
C GLY A 148 -36.63 -9.53 27.83
N LYS A 149 -36.11 -8.29 27.88
CA LYS A 149 -36.34 -7.28 26.83
C LYS A 149 -35.73 -7.59 25.47
N GLY A 150 -34.75 -8.49 25.40
CA GLY A 150 -34.04 -8.83 24.18
C GLY A 150 -34.77 -9.80 23.24
N PHE A 151 -35.81 -10.53 23.66
CA PHE A 151 -36.52 -11.53 22.85
C PHE A 151 -37.97 -11.75 23.25
N HIS A 152 -38.92 -11.51 22.35
CA HIS A 152 -40.37 -11.73 22.46
C HIS A 152 -41.04 -11.38 23.79
N LYS A 153 -41.70 -10.27 23.81
CA LYS A 153 -42.16 -9.42 24.92
C LYS A 153 -43.03 -10.05 26.03
N TRP A 154 -43.55 -11.27 25.90
CA TRP A 154 -44.62 -11.73 26.77
C TRP A 154 -44.34 -12.99 27.63
N PHE A 155 -43.45 -13.91 27.22
CA PHE A 155 -43.32 -15.20 27.90
C PHE A 155 -41.99 -15.45 28.62
N ARG A 156 -40.98 -14.63 28.45
CA ARG A 156 -39.63 -14.88 29.00
C ARG A 156 -39.37 -14.46 30.45
N PRO A 157 -39.98 -13.38 31.01
CA PRO A 157 -39.77 -13.05 32.44
C PRO A 157 -40.12 -14.22 33.35
N ILE A 158 -41.26 -14.87 33.08
CA ILE A 158 -41.74 -16.02 33.88
C ILE A 158 -40.80 -17.21 33.77
N HIS A 159 -40.31 -17.53 32.57
CA HIS A 159 -39.36 -18.61 32.37
C HIS A 159 -38.01 -18.39 33.06
N TYR A 160 -37.50 -17.13 33.06
CA TYR A 160 -36.29 -16.76 33.79
C TYR A 160 -36.47 -16.83 35.30
N LEU A 161 -37.63 -16.48 35.84
CA LEU A 161 -37.95 -16.59 37.25
C LEU A 161 -37.88 -18.05 37.79
N PHE A 162 -38.27 -19.01 36.94
CA PHE A 162 -38.28 -20.42 37.33
C PHE A 162 -36.96 -21.15 36.99
N LYS A 163 -36.18 -20.67 36.05
CA LYS A 163 -35.00 -21.38 35.55
C LYS A 163 -33.67 -20.88 36.13
N HIS A 164 -33.62 -19.63 36.64
CA HIS A 164 -32.36 -19.04 37.10
C HIS A 164 -32.53 -18.43 38.52
N ASN A 165 -31.61 -18.78 39.40
CA ASN A 165 -31.50 -18.11 40.68
C ASN A 165 -30.74 -16.78 40.55
N LYS A 166 -30.84 -15.91 41.59
CA LYS A 166 -30.20 -14.61 41.63
C LYS A 166 -28.68 -14.66 41.36
N LYS A 167 -28.02 -15.74 41.82
CA LYS A 167 -26.55 -15.91 41.66
C LYS A 167 -26.16 -16.18 40.23
N GLU A 168 -26.90 -17.05 39.54
CA GLU A 168 -26.65 -17.38 38.10
C GLU A 168 -26.89 -16.13 37.23
N LEU A 169 -27.93 -15.36 37.52
CA LEU A 169 -28.23 -14.13 36.77
C LEU A 169 -27.12 -13.08 36.95
N ASN A 170 -26.62 -12.89 38.17
CA ASN A 170 -25.49 -12.02 38.45
C ASN A 170 -24.22 -12.49 37.69
N ASN A 171 -23.93 -13.80 37.75
CA ASN A 171 -22.75 -14.32 37.08
C ASN A 171 -22.81 -14.09 35.54
N LYS A 172 -23.99 -14.24 34.93
CA LYS A 172 -24.16 -13.94 33.49
C LYS A 172 -23.92 -12.47 33.14
N ILE A 173 -24.41 -11.56 34.00
CA ILE A 173 -24.18 -10.11 33.82
C ILE A 173 -22.70 -9.78 34.00
N LEU A 174 -22.05 -10.33 35.01
CA LEU A 174 -20.61 -10.14 35.26
C LEU A 174 -19.76 -10.67 34.10
N MET A 175 -20.09 -11.86 33.59
CA MET A 175 -19.41 -12.39 32.40
C MET A 175 -19.58 -11.46 31.18
N ALA A 176 -20.79 -10.95 30.96
CA ALA A 176 -21.04 -10.01 29.87
C ALA A 176 -20.25 -8.69 30.04
N ILE A 177 -20.10 -8.20 31.26
CA ILE A 177 -19.27 -7.03 31.57
C ILE A 177 -17.79 -7.33 31.27
N GLU A 178 -17.28 -8.48 31.66
CA GLU A 178 -15.88 -8.87 31.39
C GLU A 178 -15.62 -9.01 29.89
N GLU A 179 -16.54 -9.62 29.14
CA GLU A 179 -16.46 -9.72 27.67
C GLU A 179 -16.41 -8.32 27.02
N GLU A 180 -17.29 -7.39 27.44
CA GLU A 180 -17.29 -6.05 26.88
C GLU A 180 -16.03 -5.25 27.32
N LYS A 181 -15.50 -5.44 28.52
CA LYS A 181 -14.23 -4.84 28.95
C LYS A 181 -13.04 -5.34 28.13
N GLU A 182 -13.01 -6.62 27.77
CA GLU A 182 -11.99 -7.14 26.85
C GLU A 182 -12.17 -6.60 25.42
N HIS A 183 -13.42 -6.47 24.94
CA HIS A 183 -13.71 -5.79 23.66
C HIS A 183 -13.22 -4.34 23.67
N LEU A 184 -13.48 -3.59 24.75
CA LEU A 184 -13.02 -2.21 24.93
C LEU A 184 -11.50 -2.10 24.88
N LYS A 185 -10.79 -2.99 25.59
CA LYS A 185 -9.33 -3.05 25.59
C LYS A 185 -8.79 -3.28 24.16
N ASN A 186 -9.39 -4.22 23.44
CA ASN A 186 -9.01 -4.52 22.06
C ASN A 186 -9.34 -3.36 21.10
N ALA A 187 -10.48 -2.69 21.29
CA ALA A 187 -10.87 -1.51 20.52
C ALA A 187 -9.89 -0.34 20.75
N LYS A 188 -9.51 -0.06 22.00
CA LYS A 188 -8.51 0.96 22.35
C LYS A 188 -7.13 0.64 21.74
N ALA A 189 -6.71 -0.62 21.78
CA ALA A 189 -5.47 -1.07 21.16
C ALA A 189 -5.49 -0.90 19.63
N ARG A 190 -6.62 -1.20 18.97
CA ARG A 190 -6.81 -0.97 17.52
C ARG A 190 -6.79 0.51 17.17
N LYS A 191 -7.45 1.37 17.97
CA LYS A 191 -7.43 2.83 17.78
C LYS A 191 -6.00 3.37 17.84
N LEU A 192 -5.24 3.01 18.87
CA LEU A 192 -3.84 3.42 19.02
C LEU A 192 -2.99 2.96 17.81
N LYS A 193 -3.17 1.72 17.37
CA LYS A 193 -2.48 1.20 16.18
C LYS A 193 -2.84 2.00 14.93
N ASN A 194 -4.11 2.36 14.74
CA ASN A 194 -4.56 3.18 13.61
C ASN A 194 -3.93 4.58 13.64
N GLU A 195 -3.82 5.20 14.81
CA GLU A 195 -3.16 6.50 14.97
C GLU A 195 -1.67 6.45 14.62
N ILE A 196 -0.96 5.37 15.01
CA ILE A 196 0.44 5.15 14.64
C ILE A 196 0.57 5.00 13.12
N VAL A 197 -0.28 4.17 12.51
CA VAL A 197 -0.28 3.95 11.06
C VAL A 197 -0.60 5.24 10.30
N SER A 198 -1.55 6.05 10.78
CA SER A 198 -1.90 7.33 10.16
C SER A 198 -0.78 8.36 10.25
N ARG A 199 -0.09 8.45 11.40
CA ARG A 199 1.10 9.31 11.55
C ARG A 199 2.24 8.88 10.64
N GLU A 200 2.49 7.58 10.52
CA GLU A 200 3.51 7.06 9.62
C GLU A 200 3.15 7.32 8.16
N PHE A 201 1.87 7.20 7.79
CA PHE A 201 1.39 7.55 6.45
C PHE A 201 1.69 9.00 6.11
N GLN A 202 1.34 9.93 7.01
CA GLN A 202 1.60 11.35 6.81
C GLN A 202 3.10 11.61 6.68
N ARG A 203 3.92 11.08 7.59
CA ARG A 203 5.39 11.21 7.55
C ARG A 203 6.00 10.74 6.23
N LEU A 204 5.52 9.59 5.72
CA LEU A 204 6.00 9.05 4.45
C LEU A 204 5.57 9.90 3.26
N THR A 205 4.30 10.32 3.24
CA THR A 205 3.78 11.18 2.17
C THR A 205 4.53 12.51 2.13
N ASP A 206 4.71 13.14 3.28
CA ASP A 206 5.47 14.40 3.39
C ASP A 206 6.91 14.21 2.91
N LYS A 207 7.59 13.14 3.33
CA LYS A 207 8.95 12.83 2.88
C LYS A 207 9.02 12.65 1.36
N ILE A 208 8.09 11.88 0.78
CA ILE A 208 8.05 11.65 -0.67
C ILE A 208 7.86 12.98 -1.41
N VAL A 209 6.92 13.79 -0.96
CA VAL A 209 6.61 15.08 -1.62
C VAL A 209 7.75 16.08 -1.47
N THR A 210 8.41 16.14 -0.32
CA THR A 210 9.46 17.14 -0.07
C THR A 210 10.84 16.72 -0.59
N GLU A 211 11.18 15.44 -0.54
CA GLU A 211 12.52 14.98 -0.88
C GLU A 211 12.62 14.36 -2.27
N TYR A 212 11.65 13.50 -2.68
CA TYR A 212 11.78 12.72 -3.90
C TYR A 212 11.06 13.31 -5.10
N VAL A 213 9.89 13.93 -4.91
CA VAL A 213 9.17 14.58 -6.02
C VAL A 213 10.02 15.66 -6.70
N PRO A 214 10.72 16.56 -5.99
CA PRO A 214 11.59 17.54 -6.63
C PRO A 214 12.72 16.90 -7.44
N GLN A 215 13.37 15.86 -6.90
CA GLN A 215 14.44 15.14 -7.58
C GLN A 215 13.94 14.45 -8.85
N LEU A 216 12.76 13.85 -8.80
CA LEU A 216 12.14 13.23 -9.98
C LEU A 216 11.72 14.27 -11.02
N LEU A 217 11.25 15.45 -10.59
CA LEU A 217 10.89 16.55 -11.49
C LEU A 217 12.10 17.17 -12.19
N GLU A 218 13.32 16.95 -11.74
CA GLU A 218 14.52 17.32 -12.51
C GLU A 218 14.59 16.54 -13.84
N TRP A 219 14.08 15.32 -13.86
CA TRP A 219 14.16 14.33 -14.97
C TRP A 219 12.84 14.14 -15.70
N THR A 220 11.71 14.37 -15.04
CA THR A 220 10.37 14.08 -15.55
C THR A 220 9.55 15.38 -15.66
N LYS A 221 8.53 15.37 -16.53
CA LYS A 221 7.60 16.50 -16.62
C LYS A 221 6.51 16.45 -15.57
N VAL A 222 6.12 15.21 -15.17
CA VAL A 222 5.00 14.99 -14.25
C VAL A 222 5.34 13.88 -13.28
N VAL A 223 5.12 14.14 -11.99
CA VAL A 223 5.11 13.12 -10.94
C VAL A 223 3.72 13.06 -10.32
N THR A 224 3.12 11.87 -10.30
CA THR A 224 1.83 11.63 -9.66
C THR A 224 2.04 10.81 -8.41
N VAL A 225 1.55 11.29 -7.27
CA VAL A 225 1.58 10.57 -5.99
C VAL A 225 0.17 10.08 -5.67
N ASN A 226 -0.02 8.77 -5.68
CA ASN A 226 -1.26 8.10 -5.29
C ASN A 226 -1.13 7.61 -3.85
N ALA A 227 -1.66 8.38 -2.92
CA ALA A 227 -1.60 8.10 -1.49
C ALA A 227 -2.99 7.71 -0.97
N ALA A 228 -3.24 6.42 -0.81
CA ALA A 228 -4.52 5.85 -0.36
C ALA A 228 -5.70 6.21 -1.29
N TYR A 229 -6.42 7.30 -1.01
CA TYR A 229 -7.57 7.77 -1.81
C TYR A 229 -7.32 9.14 -2.44
N ASP A 230 -6.13 9.70 -2.23
CA ASP A 230 -5.75 11.02 -2.73
C ASP A 230 -4.72 10.89 -3.85
N ARG A 231 -4.99 11.55 -4.97
CA ARG A 231 -4.12 11.57 -6.14
C ARG A 231 -3.63 13.00 -6.35
N GLN A 232 -2.37 13.24 -6.07
CA GLN A 232 -1.74 14.54 -6.25
C GLN A 232 -0.81 14.51 -7.47
N ARG A 233 -0.89 15.55 -8.29
CA ARG A 233 -0.07 15.69 -9.50
C ARG A 233 0.84 16.89 -9.37
N TYR A 234 2.13 16.66 -9.56
CA TYR A 234 3.18 17.66 -9.54
C TYR A 234 3.73 17.82 -10.96
N THR A 235 3.95 19.05 -11.38
CA THR A 235 4.51 19.39 -12.70
C THR A 235 5.68 20.32 -12.53
N LYS A 236 6.60 20.23 -13.52
CA LYS A 236 7.77 21.11 -13.61
C LYS A 236 7.36 22.52 -14.02
#